data_faa22bc0baa1dcbc10a2b714b5317ad6
#
_entry.id   faa22bc0baa1dcbc10a2b714b5317ad6
#
_cell.length_a   1.000
_cell.length_b   1.000
_cell.length_c   1.000
_cell.angle_alpha   90.00
_cell.angle_beta   90.00
_cell.angle_gamma   90.00
#
_symmetry.space_group_name_H-M   'P 1'
#
loop_
_entity.id
_entity.type
_entity.pdbx_description
1 polymer ?
#
loop_
_entity_poly.entity_id
_entity_poly.type
_entity_poly.pdbx_seq_one_letter_code
_entity_poly.pdbx_strand_id
1 'polypeptide(L)'
;MRRSWQVALFILGASVFGYLVARIGIAQLAADAARTGWIFVPIVALYSLVFACSTGAWRLIMASDANRPSYWRTYVTLVCASSLNFLTPLVNAGGEPYRAAVMAPWLGARRAAGSVILHRLLHSFAYVLIWLSAVIVAFVLLPAHTRPVVYLLLGVAGLLLLGILVLFLSAHRRGLLERILNRMHRVPLIRRLAVLLEPRRALLVELDNQITEFYHRHPQRFIKAVALEYLGRCLFMIELLLIAASVGIRLGYFRAFAIGGLEAILNNAMFLVPFELGAREGAFYVLFGLFGLDPQLGFYASIVGRLRDFAWIAAGLSLIWLTTPDSSAAPAASAARSE
;
A
#
# COMPACT_ATOMS: atom_id res chain seq x y z
N MET A 1 19.91 12.80 0.99
CA MET A 1 20.48 11.41 1.03
C MET A 1 21.84 11.42 0.35
N ARG A 2 22.85 10.73 0.89
CA ARG A 2 24.15 10.59 0.20
C ARG A 2 23.98 9.69 -1.04
N ARG A 3 24.62 10.02 -2.14
CA ARG A 3 24.59 9.24 -3.40
C ARG A 3 24.88 7.74 -3.19
N SER A 4 25.75 7.42 -2.21
CA SER A 4 26.06 6.05 -1.81
C SER A 4 24.85 5.23 -1.32
N TRP A 5 23.91 5.84 -0.63
CA TRP A 5 22.68 5.16 -0.18
C TRP A 5 21.75 4.80 -1.34
N GLN A 6 21.66 5.66 -2.36
CA GLN A 6 20.86 5.38 -3.55
C GLN A 6 21.45 4.23 -4.36
N VAL A 7 22.79 4.21 -4.51
CA VAL A 7 23.49 3.09 -5.17
C VAL A 7 23.24 1.78 -4.41
N ALA A 8 23.38 1.80 -3.08
CA ALA A 8 23.15 0.61 -2.26
C ALA A 8 21.69 0.09 -2.38
N LEU A 9 20.71 0.99 -2.32
CA LEU A 9 19.29 0.63 -2.49
C LEU A 9 19.00 0.10 -3.90
N PHE A 10 19.60 0.70 -4.92
CA PHE A 10 19.47 0.22 -6.30
C PHE A 10 20.06 -1.18 -6.49
N ILE A 11 21.28 -1.42 -6.01
CA ILE A 11 21.93 -2.74 -6.10
C ILE A 11 21.11 -3.80 -5.35
N LEU A 12 20.69 -3.50 -4.13
CA LEU A 12 19.83 -4.40 -3.35
C LEU A 12 18.54 -4.72 -4.11
N GLY A 13 17.86 -3.68 -4.62
CA GLY A 13 16.64 -3.81 -5.37
C GLY A 13 16.81 -4.64 -6.65
N ALA A 14 17.85 -4.36 -7.43
CA ALA A 14 18.15 -5.10 -8.66
C ALA A 14 18.47 -6.57 -8.37
N SER A 15 19.20 -6.87 -7.30
CA SER A 15 19.51 -8.24 -6.89
C SER A 15 18.27 -9.04 -6.49
N VAL A 16 17.39 -8.44 -5.68
CA VAL A 16 16.11 -9.07 -5.28
C VAL A 16 15.19 -9.26 -6.48
N PHE A 17 15.09 -8.27 -7.35
CA PHE A 17 14.32 -8.35 -8.59
C PHE A 17 14.82 -9.52 -9.47
N GLY A 18 16.13 -9.60 -9.73
CA GLY A 18 16.73 -10.69 -10.50
C GLY A 18 16.45 -12.07 -9.89
N TYR A 19 16.53 -12.19 -8.57
CA TYR A 19 16.17 -13.41 -7.85
C TYR A 19 14.70 -13.81 -8.07
N LEU A 20 13.77 -12.88 -7.99
CA LEU A 20 12.33 -13.14 -8.21
C LEU A 20 12.05 -13.60 -9.63
N VAL A 21 12.63 -12.92 -10.63
CA VAL A 21 12.51 -13.30 -12.04
C VAL A 21 13.05 -14.71 -12.29
N ALA A 22 14.21 -15.04 -11.71
CA ALA A 22 14.80 -16.37 -11.83
C ALA A 22 13.95 -17.47 -11.16
N ARG A 23 13.30 -17.16 -10.03
CA ARG A 23 12.44 -18.11 -9.28
C ARG A 23 11.12 -18.41 -9.99
N ILE A 24 10.49 -17.43 -10.61
CA ILE A 24 9.23 -17.61 -11.38
C ILE A 24 9.52 -18.30 -12.71
N GLY A 25 10.66 -18.01 -13.30
CA GLY A 25 11.08 -18.52 -14.62
C GLY A 25 10.75 -17.55 -15.75
N ILE A 26 11.79 -17.16 -16.48
CA ILE A 26 11.69 -16.20 -17.58
C ILE A 26 10.75 -16.72 -18.68
N ALA A 27 10.78 -18.02 -18.98
CA ALA A 27 9.95 -18.63 -20.01
C ALA A 27 8.44 -18.52 -19.68
N GLN A 28 8.06 -18.76 -18.42
CA GLN A 28 6.68 -18.62 -17.96
C GLN A 28 6.23 -17.16 -18.02
N LEU A 29 7.04 -16.23 -17.53
CA LEU A 29 6.74 -14.79 -17.58
C LEU A 29 6.56 -14.30 -19.03
N ALA A 30 7.43 -14.76 -19.96
CA ALA A 30 7.34 -14.39 -21.37
C ALA A 30 6.08 -14.98 -22.04
N ALA A 31 5.73 -16.23 -21.75
CA ALA A 31 4.53 -16.86 -22.28
C ALA A 31 3.25 -16.15 -21.81
N ASP A 32 3.15 -15.81 -20.54
CA ASP A 32 1.98 -15.12 -19.98
C ASP A 32 1.91 -13.65 -20.44
N ALA A 33 3.05 -12.97 -20.61
CA ALA A 33 3.11 -11.65 -21.23
C ALA A 33 2.63 -11.68 -22.69
N ALA A 34 3.09 -12.66 -23.47
CA ALA A 34 2.67 -12.85 -24.87
C ALA A 34 1.16 -13.15 -24.96
N ARG A 35 0.63 -13.98 -24.06
CA ARG A 35 -0.81 -14.30 -23.98
C ARG A 35 -1.66 -13.07 -23.64
N THR A 36 -1.17 -12.20 -22.72
CA THR A 36 -1.86 -10.96 -22.36
C THR A 36 -1.86 -9.95 -23.51
N GLY A 37 -0.80 -9.97 -24.34
CA GLY A 37 -0.65 -9.12 -25.50
C GLY A 37 -0.69 -7.63 -25.17
N TRP A 38 -1.27 -6.84 -26.09
CA TRP A 38 -1.33 -5.38 -25.96
C TRP A 38 -2.15 -4.89 -24.73
N ILE A 39 -3.06 -5.75 -24.20
CA ILE A 39 -3.87 -5.42 -23.00
C ILE A 39 -2.95 -5.23 -21.77
N PHE A 40 -1.73 -5.74 -21.80
CA PHE A 40 -0.76 -5.48 -20.73
C PHE A 40 -0.43 -3.99 -20.58
N VAL A 41 -0.44 -3.21 -21.65
CA VAL A 41 -0.18 -1.76 -21.61
C VAL A 41 -1.22 -1.01 -20.75
N PRO A 42 -2.54 -1.15 -20.98
CA PRO A 42 -3.53 -0.53 -20.10
C PRO A 42 -3.51 -1.08 -18.66
N ILE A 43 -3.10 -2.33 -18.42
CA ILE A 43 -2.92 -2.88 -17.07
C ILE A 43 -1.82 -2.10 -16.33
N VAL A 44 -0.66 -1.90 -16.96
CA VAL A 44 0.44 -1.12 -16.38
C VAL A 44 0.05 0.35 -16.22
N ALA A 45 -0.60 0.95 -17.23
CA ALA A 45 -1.04 2.34 -17.20
C ALA A 45 -2.09 2.61 -16.11
N LEU A 46 -3.01 1.68 -15.87
CA LEU A 46 -4.02 1.77 -14.81
C LEU A 46 -3.38 1.97 -13.43
N TYR A 47 -2.27 1.30 -13.16
CA TYR A 47 -1.58 1.42 -11.88
C TYR A 47 -0.98 2.81 -11.65
N SER A 48 -0.68 3.56 -12.73
CA SER A 48 -0.27 4.96 -12.61
C SER A 48 -1.37 5.83 -12.01
N LEU A 49 -2.65 5.53 -12.31
CA LEU A 49 -3.79 6.24 -11.72
C LEU A 49 -3.95 5.90 -10.23
N VAL A 50 -3.65 4.66 -9.83
CA VAL A 50 -3.61 4.26 -8.42
C VAL A 50 -2.56 5.08 -7.66
N PHE A 51 -1.35 5.20 -8.21
CA PHE A 51 -0.32 6.06 -7.65
C PHE A 51 -0.72 7.54 -7.64
N ALA A 52 -1.42 8.02 -8.68
CA ALA A 52 -1.91 9.39 -8.73
C ALA A 52 -2.93 9.68 -7.61
N CYS A 53 -3.87 8.77 -7.36
CA CYS A 53 -4.83 8.85 -6.25
C CYS A 53 -4.09 8.91 -4.90
N SER A 54 -3.16 8.00 -4.65
CA SER A 54 -2.38 7.94 -3.41
C SER A 54 -1.49 9.19 -3.23
N THR A 55 -0.91 9.71 -4.33
CA THR A 55 -0.18 10.99 -4.32
C THR A 55 -1.10 12.14 -3.93
N GLY A 56 -2.30 12.20 -4.49
CA GLY A 56 -3.31 13.19 -4.14
C GLY A 56 -3.67 13.15 -2.66
N ALA A 57 -3.88 11.95 -2.11
CA ALA A 57 -4.15 11.75 -0.70
C ALA A 57 -3.00 12.24 0.20
N TRP A 58 -1.76 11.90 -0.13
CA TRP A 58 -0.60 12.37 0.62
C TRP A 58 -0.41 13.88 0.54
N ARG A 59 -0.67 14.49 -0.61
CA ARG A 59 -0.62 15.95 -0.76
C ARG A 59 -1.68 16.69 0.03
N LEU A 60 -2.85 16.09 0.27
CA LEU A 60 -3.88 16.68 1.15
C LEU A 60 -3.40 16.74 2.60
N ILE A 61 -2.59 15.77 3.05
CA ILE A 61 -1.95 15.77 4.37
C ILE A 61 -0.95 16.93 4.50
N MET A 62 -0.21 17.21 3.42
CA MET A 62 0.79 18.29 3.36
C MET A 62 0.20 19.64 2.89
N ALA A 63 -1.12 19.76 2.78
CA ALA A 63 -1.74 20.94 2.16
C ALA A 63 -1.54 22.24 2.94
N SER A 64 -1.29 22.18 4.24
CA SER A 64 -1.01 23.34 5.09
C SER A 64 0.47 23.73 5.12
N ASP A 65 1.36 22.91 4.57
CA ASP A 65 2.80 23.18 4.58
C ASP A 65 3.15 24.16 3.44
N ALA A 66 3.75 25.31 3.79
CA ALA A 66 4.08 26.38 2.83
C ALA A 66 5.07 25.90 1.75
N ASN A 67 6.05 25.09 2.13
CA ASN A 67 7.12 24.59 1.26
C ASN A 67 6.89 23.16 0.78
N ARG A 68 5.62 22.76 0.53
CA ARG A 68 5.33 21.41 0.07
C ARG A 68 5.93 21.12 -1.31
N PRO A 69 6.47 19.90 -1.55
CA PRO A 69 7.00 19.50 -2.85
C PRO A 69 5.94 19.57 -3.97
N SER A 70 6.38 19.66 -5.23
CA SER A 70 5.48 19.59 -6.38
C SER A 70 4.72 18.26 -6.43
N TYR A 71 3.59 18.21 -7.17
CA TYR A 71 2.82 16.97 -7.35
C TYR A 71 3.68 15.87 -7.96
N TRP A 72 4.41 16.19 -9.04
CA TRP A 72 5.25 15.24 -9.75
C TRP A 72 6.35 14.66 -8.87
N ARG A 73 7.01 15.51 -8.06
CA ARG A 73 8.04 15.03 -7.12
C ARG A 73 7.46 14.10 -6.06
N THR A 74 6.28 14.41 -5.53
CA THR A 74 5.57 13.55 -4.58
C THR A 74 5.21 12.21 -5.23
N TYR A 75 4.72 12.24 -6.48
CA TYR A 75 4.38 11.06 -7.26
C TYR A 75 5.60 10.15 -7.49
N VAL A 76 6.69 10.70 -8.03
CA VAL A 76 7.93 9.94 -8.26
C VAL A 76 8.47 9.35 -6.95
N THR A 77 8.44 10.14 -5.86
CA THR A 77 8.87 9.63 -4.55
C THR A 77 8.00 8.45 -4.09
N LEU A 78 6.69 8.49 -4.34
CA LEU A 78 5.78 7.41 -3.98
C LEU A 78 6.06 6.14 -4.81
N VAL A 79 6.29 6.29 -6.12
CA VAL A 79 6.64 5.17 -7.02
C VAL A 79 7.96 4.53 -6.59
N CYS A 80 9.01 5.32 -6.36
CA CYS A 80 10.29 4.81 -5.87
C CYS A 80 10.15 4.08 -4.52
N ALA A 81 9.38 4.66 -3.59
CA ALA A 81 9.15 4.08 -2.28
C ALA A 81 8.37 2.76 -2.36
N SER A 82 7.39 2.67 -3.27
CA SER A 82 6.64 1.42 -3.51
C SER A 82 7.56 0.30 -4.01
N SER A 83 8.47 0.62 -4.93
CA SER A 83 9.48 -0.33 -5.41
C SER A 83 10.39 -0.81 -4.29
N LEU A 84 10.84 0.08 -3.42
CA LEU A 84 11.66 -0.28 -2.25
C LEU A 84 10.88 -1.12 -1.24
N ASN A 85 9.59 -0.83 -1.02
CA ASN A 85 8.73 -1.64 -0.16
C ASN A 85 8.60 -3.07 -0.69
N PHE A 86 8.35 -3.24 -1.98
CA PHE A 86 8.23 -4.56 -2.60
C PHE A 86 9.53 -5.38 -2.49
N LEU A 87 10.67 -4.73 -2.56
CA LEU A 87 12.00 -5.36 -2.48
C LEU A 87 12.47 -5.63 -1.05
N THR A 88 11.75 -5.13 -0.04
CA THR A 88 12.09 -5.37 1.37
C THR A 88 11.34 -6.61 1.86
N PRO A 89 12.02 -7.75 2.11
CA PRO A 89 11.39 -9.06 2.28
C PRO A 89 10.55 -9.21 3.55
N LEU A 90 10.73 -8.36 4.54
CA LEU A 90 10.01 -8.38 5.80
C LEU A 90 9.32 -7.03 6.02
N VAL A 91 8.01 -7.06 6.20
CA VAL A 91 7.18 -5.91 6.65
C VAL A 91 6.89 -4.82 5.59
N ASN A 92 7.38 -4.92 4.34
CA ASN A 92 7.13 -3.91 3.29
C ASN A 92 7.37 -2.46 3.78
N ALA A 93 8.44 -2.20 4.53
CA ALA A 93 8.69 -0.94 5.22
C ALA A 93 9.94 -0.18 4.75
N GLY A 94 10.60 -0.62 3.68
CA GLY A 94 11.83 0.01 3.16
C GLY A 94 11.59 1.38 2.53
N GLY A 95 10.41 1.62 2.00
CA GLY A 95 10.05 2.87 1.33
C GLY A 95 9.68 4.01 2.27
N GLU A 96 9.21 3.75 3.50
CA GLU A 96 8.82 4.80 4.44
C GLU A 96 10.00 5.67 4.88
N PRO A 97 11.15 5.13 5.31
CA PRO A 97 12.34 5.92 5.59
C PRO A 97 12.84 6.71 4.38
N TYR A 98 12.76 6.12 3.19
CA TYR A 98 13.10 6.79 1.94
C TYR A 98 12.20 8.01 1.70
N ARG A 99 10.87 7.85 1.80
CA ARG A 99 9.89 8.94 1.66
C ARG A 99 10.18 10.08 2.64
N ALA A 100 10.40 9.75 3.91
CA ALA A 100 10.72 10.73 4.94
C ALA A 100 12.02 11.47 4.62
N ALA A 101 13.07 10.77 4.20
CA ALA A 101 14.36 11.37 3.84
C ALA A 101 14.27 12.29 2.61
N VAL A 102 13.50 11.91 1.57
CA VAL A 102 13.31 12.71 0.36
C VAL A 102 12.47 13.95 0.66
N MET A 103 11.49 13.90 1.56
CA MET A 103 10.63 15.05 1.91
C MET A 103 11.24 15.98 2.94
N ALA A 104 12.24 15.53 3.71
CA ALA A 104 12.84 16.30 4.79
C ALA A 104 13.38 17.68 4.40
N PRO A 105 13.99 17.90 3.20
CA PRO A 105 14.47 19.23 2.79
C PRO A 105 13.37 20.28 2.67
N TRP A 106 12.12 19.87 2.36
CA TRP A 106 10.97 20.79 2.23
C TRP A 106 10.18 20.97 3.53
N LEU A 107 9.98 19.90 4.27
CA LEU A 107 9.07 19.88 5.42
C LEU A 107 9.81 19.94 6.77
N GLY A 108 11.13 19.70 6.77
CA GLY A 108 11.87 19.36 7.97
C GLY A 108 11.67 17.88 8.37
N ALA A 109 12.64 17.29 9.05
CA ALA A 109 12.69 15.84 9.29
C ALA A 109 11.48 15.32 10.09
N ARG A 110 11.05 16.04 11.15
CA ARG A 110 9.91 15.63 11.99
C ARG A 110 8.60 15.65 11.21
N ARG A 111 8.32 16.73 10.48
CA ARG A 111 7.09 16.88 9.71
C ARG A 111 7.04 15.90 8.53
N ALA A 112 8.17 15.67 7.86
CA ALA A 112 8.30 14.67 6.82
C ALA A 112 7.95 13.26 7.33
N ALA A 113 8.55 12.84 8.44
CA ALA A 113 8.25 11.56 9.08
C ALA A 113 6.77 11.46 9.49
N GLY A 114 6.23 12.50 10.12
CA GLY A 114 4.81 12.57 10.50
C GLY A 114 3.87 12.45 9.32
N SER A 115 4.15 13.13 8.20
CA SER A 115 3.34 13.05 6.99
C SER A 115 3.33 11.64 6.38
N VAL A 116 4.46 10.93 6.41
CA VAL A 116 4.57 9.54 5.92
C VAL A 116 3.76 8.59 6.79
N ILE A 117 3.88 8.71 8.12
CA ILE A 117 3.14 7.86 9.08
C ILE A 117 1.64 8.12 8.95
N LEU A 118 1.23 9.39 8.90
CA LEU A 118 -0.17 9.75 8.74
C LEU A 118 -0.75 9.22 7.42
N HIS A 119 0.01 9.33 6.31
CA HIS A 119 -0.40 8.76 5.03
C HIS A 119 -0.52 7.22 5.11
N ARG A 120 0.40 6.54 5.78
CA ARG A 120 0.34 5.08 5.99
C ARG A 120 -0.89 4.66 6.78
N LEU A 121 -1.22 5.39 7.86
CA LEU A 121 -2.43 5.14 8.65
C LEU A 121 -3.70 5.34 7.83
N LEU A 122 -3.77 6.42 7.05
CA LEU A 122 -4.89 6.73 6.18
C LEU A 122 -5.07 5.67 5.08
N HIS A 123 -3.98 5.23 4.49
CA HIS A 123 -3.92 4.13 3.54
C HIS A 123 -4.44 2.81 4.16
N SER A 124 -3.99 2.47 5.38
CA SER A 124 -4.47 1.28 6.10
C SER A 124 -5.97 1.39 6.43
N PHE A 125 -6.45 2.58 6.79
CA PHE A 125 -7.87 2.82 7.00
C PHE A 125 -8.69 2.58 5.74
N ALA A 126 -8.24 3.08 4.59
CA ALA A 126 -8.89 2.82 3.29
C ALA A 126 -8.88 1.33 2.92
N TYR A 127 -7.82 0.58 3.26
CA TYR A 127 -7.81 -0.88 3.08
C TYR A 127 -8.87 -1.59 3.89
N VAL A 128 -9.05 -1.23 5.16
CA VAL A 128 -10.11 -1.82 5.99
C VAL A 128 -11.49 -1.56 5.39
N LEU A 129 -11.73 -0.37 4.85
CA LEU A 129 -12.98 -0.04 4.16
C LEU A 129 -13.19 -0.89 2.90
N ILE A 130 -12.14 -1.05 2.06
CA ILE A 130 -12.20 -1.90 0.86
C ILE A 130 -12.46 -3.36 1.23
N TRP A 131 -11.76 -3.88 2.23
CA TRP A 131 -11.93 -5.26 2.67
C TRP A 131 -13.35 -5.52 3.21
N LEU A 132 -13.86 -4.61 4.01
CA LEU A 132 -15.25 -4.70 4.51
C LEU A 132 -16.26 -4.65 3.35
N SER A 133 -16.07 -3.74 2.40
CA SER A 133 -16.90 -3.66 1.19
C SER A 133 -16.81 -4.93 0.36
N ALA A 134 -15.64 -5.53 0.21
CA ALA A 134 -15.43 -6.77 -0.53
C ALA A 134 -16.12 -7.97 0.14
N VAL A 135 -16.06 -8.06 1.47
CA VAL A 135 -16.78 -9.08 2.24
C VAL A 135 -18.28 -8.94 2.03
N ILE A 136 -18.83 -7.73 2.10
CA ILE A 136 -20.27 -7.48 1.86
C ILE A 136 -20.65 -7.88 0.43
N VAL A 137 -19.89 -7.46 -0.57
CA VAL A 137 -20.15 -7.81 -1.98
C VAL A 137 -20.04 -9.32 -2.20
N ALA A 138 -19.07 -9.99 -1.55
CA ALA A 138 -18.93 -11.43 -1.62
C ALA A 138 -20.14 -12.17 -1.05
N PHE A 139 -20.67 -11.73 0.08
CA PHE A 139 -21.90 -12.30 0.65
C PHE A 139 -23.07 -12.30 -0.33
N VAL A 140 -23.20 -11.25 -1.14
CA VAL A 140 -24.29 -11.09 -2.11
C VAL A 140 -24.03 -11.91 -3.38
N LEU A 141 -22.78 -12.04 -3.82
CA LEU A 141 -22.45 -12.61 -5.13
C LEU A 141 -22.01 -14.07 -5.10
N LEU A 142 -21.76 -14.65 -3.92
CA LEU A 142 -21.41 -16.07 -3.81
C LEU A 142 -22.55 -16.96 -4.29
N PRO A 143 -22.23 -18.05 -5.04
CA PRO A 143 -23.25 -19.01 -5.50
C PRO A 143 -24.00 -19.64 -4.34
N ALA A 144 -25.32 -19.90 -4.52
CA ALA A 144 -26.20 -20.46 -3.48
C ALA A 144 -25.73 -21.84 -2.94
N HIS A 145 -24.97 -22.59 -3.73
CA HIS A 145 -24.39 -23.87 -3.36
C HIS A 145 -23.06 -23.77 -2.59
N THR A 146 -22.61 -22.55 -2.27
CA THR A 146 -21.39 -22.32 -1.49
C THR A 146 -21.53 -22.92 -0.09
N ARG A 147 -20.49 -23.62 0.37
CA ARG A 147 -20.50 -24.29 1.67
C ARG A 147 -20.75 -23.28 2.81
N PRO A 148 -21.62 -23.61 3.81
CA PRO A 148 -21.94 -22.70 4.92
C PRO A 148 -20.70 -22.19 5.69
N VAL A 149 -19.64 -23.00 5.75
CA VAL A 149 -18.37 -22.58 6.40
C VAL A 149 -17.75 -21.35 5.76
N VAL A 150 -17.92 -21.13 4.44
CA VAL A 150 -17.41 -19.93 3.75
C VAL A 150 -18.14 -18.69 4.25
N TYR A 151 -19.47 -18.76 4.37
CA TYR A 151 -20.26 -17.65 4.91
C TYR A 151 -19.92 -17.36 6.38
N LEU A 152 -19.66 -18.41 7.18
CA LEU A 152 -19.19 -18.25 8.55
C LEU A 152 -17.84 -17.52 8.59
N LEU A 153 -16.87 -17.94 7.76
CA LEU A 153 -15.55 -17.30 7.69
C LEU A 153 -15.65 -15.84 7.23
N LEU A 154 -16.48 -15.53 6.23
CA LEU A 154 -16.73 -14.16 5.79
C LEU A 154 -17.40 -13.33 6.91
N GLY A 155 -18.33 -13.91 7.66
CA GLY A 155 -18.98 -13.25 8.81
C GLY A 155 -17.96 -12.92 9.91
N VAL A 156 -17.13 -13.87 10.27
CA VAL A 156 -16.04 -13.65 11.24
C VAL A 156 -15.06 -12.59 10.75
N ALA A 157 -14.63 -12.66 9.48
CA ALA A 157 -13.75 -11.65 8.89
C ALA A 157 -14.41 -10.26 8.90
N GLY A 158 -15.68 -10.16 8.52
CA GLY A 158 -16.45 -8.92 8.56
C GLY A 158 -16.55 -8.32 9.97
N LEU A 159 -16.84 -9.15 10.98
CA LEU A 159 -16.89 -8.69 12.38
C LEU A 159 -15.52 -8.22 12.88
N LEU A 160 -14.44 -8.92 12.54
CA LEU A 160 -13.08 -8.50 12.89
C LEU A 160 -12.72 -7.17 12.21
N LEU A 161 -13.02 -7.02 10.92
CA LEU A 161 -12.77 -5.78 10.17
C LEU A 161 -13.61 -4.63 10.72
N LEU A 162 -14.86 -4.86 11.09
CA LEU A 162 -15.70 -3.86 11.74
C LEU A 162 -15.14 -3.46 13.10
N GLY A 163 -14.65 -4.41 13.89
CA GLY A 163 -13.95 -4.13 15.15
C GLY A 163 -12.70 -3.28 14.95
N ILE A 164 -11.89 -3.58 13.92
CA ILE A 164 -10.73 -2.78 13.53
C ILE A 164 -11.17 -1.37 13.11
N LEU A 165 -12.21 -1.25 12.31
CA LEU A 165 -12.74 0.04 11.87
C LEU A 165 -13.21 0.89 13.05
N VAL A 166 -13.97 0.31 13.99
CA VAL A 166 -14.41 0.97 15.22
C VAL A 166 -13.20 1.40 16.07
N LEU A 167 -12.19 0.55 16.16
CA LEU A 167 -10.93 0.87 16.84
C LEU A 167 -10.24 2.07 16.18
N PHE A 168 -10.10 2.09 14.85
CA PHE A 168 -9.56 3.23 14.10
C PHE A 168 -10.33 4.51 14.40
N LEU A 169 -11.67 4.48 14.30
CA LEU A 169 -12.53 5.65 14.54
C LEU A 169 -12.49 6.12 15.99
N SER A 170 -12.46 5.21 16.96
CA SER A 170 -12.37 5.55 18.39
C SER A 170 -10.98 6.10 18.76
N ALA A 171 -9.97 5.60 18.10
CA ALA A 171 -8.59 5.99 18.31
C ALA A 171 -8.29 7.41 17.83
N HIS A 172 -8.87 7.83 16.72
CA HIS A 172 -8.75 9.18 16.18
C HIS A 172 -9.33 10.25 17.13
N ARG A 173 -10.23 9.88 18.05
CA ARG A 173 -10.84 10.82 19.00
C ARG A 173 -10.02 11.09 20.26
N ARG A 174 -8.96 10.30 20.56
CA ARG A 174 -8.36 10.33 21.92
C ARG A 174 -6.87 9.96 22.01
N GLY A 175 -6.02 10.18 21.03
CA GLY A 175 -4.59 9.80 21.09
C GLY A 175 -4.39 8.27 21.03
N LEU A 176 -4.15 7.74 19.86
CA LEU A 176 -4.06 6.29 19.61
C LEU A 176 -2.76 5.68 20.09
N LEU A 177 -1.63 6.32 19.73
CA LEU A 177 -0.31 5.74 19.95
C LEU A 177 0.02 5.73 21.45
N GLU A 178 -0.34 6.77 22.16
CA GLU A 178 -0.15 6.82 23.61
C GLU A 178 -0.98 5.77 24.35
N ARG A 179 -2.23 5.52 23.93
CA ARG A 179 -3.05 4.45 24.52
C ARG A 179 -2.53 3.07 24.23
N ILE A 180 -2.09 2.83 22.98
CA ILE A 180 -1.49 1.55 22.60
C ILE A 180 -0.26 1.33 23.49
N LEU A 181 0.63 2.30 23.61
CA LEU A 181 1.82 2.21 24.45
C LEU A 181 1.45 1.91 25.93
N ASN A 182 0.51 2.66 26.50
CA ASN A 182 0.05 2.44 27.87
C ASN A 182 -0.63 1.08 28.08
N ARG A 183 -1.32 0.54 27.06
CA ARG A 183 -1.94 -0.78 27.11
C ARG A 183 -0.92 -1.90 26.93
N MET A 184 0.11 -1.70 26.10
CA MET A 184 1.21 -2.64 25.91
C MET A 184 1.99 -2.88 27.20
N HIS A 185 2.13 -1.88 28.07
CA HIS A 185 2.74 -2.05 29.40
C HIS A 185 1.98 -3.02 30.32
N ARG A 186 0.66 -3.19 30.08
CA ARG A 186 -0.20 -4.09 30.89
C ARG A 186 -0.19 -5.53 30.41
N VAL A 187 0.31 -5.81 29.20
CA VAL A 187 0.32 -7.16 28.59
C VAL A 187 1.73 -7.73 28.70
N PRO A 188 1.95 -8.80 29.49
CA PRO A 188 3.29 -9.33 29.77
C PRO A 188 4.09 -9.68 28.50
N LEU A 189 3.40 -10.26 27.48
CA LEU A 189 4.03 -10.72 26.23
C LEU A 189 4.64 -9.60 25.41
N ILE A 190 4.03 -8.39 25.40
CA ILE A 190 4.45 -7.23 24.59
C ILE A 190 5.07 -6.09 25.41
N ARG A 191 5.18 -6.27 26.75
CA ARG A 191 5.77 -5.28 27.66
C ARG A 191 7.21 -4.93 27.28
N ARG A 192 8.01 -5.92 26.79
CA ARG A 192 9.38 -5.65 26.33
C ARG A 192 9.43 -4.66 25.16
N LEU A 193 8.46 -4.75 24.25
CA LEU A 193 8.34 -3.83 23.12
C LEU A 193 7.93 -2.42 23.60
N ALA A 194 7.04 -2.32 24.60
CA ALA A 194 6.65 -1.05 25.19
C ALA A 194 7.84 -0.33 25.82
N VAL A 195 8.67 -1.06 26.59
CA VAL A 195 9.91 -0.51 27.20
C VAL A 195 10.90 -0.02 26.12
N LEU A 196 11.01 -0.73 25.00
CA LEU A 196 11.87 -0.31 23.88
C LEU A 196 11.36 0.99 23.20
N LEU A 197 10.05 1.22 23.21
CA LEU A 197 9.42 2.42 22.63
C LEU A 197 9.36 3.61 23.58
N GLU A 198 9.52 3.41 24.88
CA GLU A 198 9.44 4.46 25.90
C GLU A 198 10.38 5.66 25.65
N PRO A 199 11.67 5.46 25.24
CA PRO A 199 12.56 6.58 24.90
C PRO A 199 12.05 7.45 23.74
N ARG A 200 11.12 6.91 22.92
CA ARG A 200 10.51 7.59 21.78
C ARG A 200 9.10 8.12 22.05
N ARG A 201 8.66 8.10 23.32
CA ARG A 201 7.31 8.52 23.72
C ARG A 201 6.97 9.94 23.27
N ALA A 202 7.89 10.88 23.40
CA ALA A 202 7.68 12.26 22.94
C ALA A 202 7.40 12.34 21.43
N LEU A 203 8.09 11.52 20.62
CA LEU A 203 7.83 11.43 19.18
C LEU A 203 6.45 10.81 18.90
N LEU A 204 6.05 9.78 19.65
CA LEU A 204 4.73 9.15 19.50
C LEU A 204 3.60 10.11 19.86
N VAL A 205 3.74 10.89 20.91
CA VAL A 205 2.78 11.93 21.29
C VAL A 205 2.67 13.02 20.23
N GLU A 206 3.81 13.44 19.66
CA GLU A 206 3.83 14.42 18.56
C GLU A 206 3.11 13.89 17.32
N LEU A 207 3.31 12.62 16.97
CA LEU A 207 2.60 11.95 15.87
C LEU A 207 1.10 11.86 16.15
N ASP A 208 0.69 11.51 17.37
CA ASP A 208 -0.72 11.49 17.77
C ASP A 208 -1.36 12.87 17.63
N ASN A 209 -0.64 13.92 18.01
CA ASN A 209 -1.11 15.30 17.85
C ASN A 209 -1.30 15.66 16.39
N GLN A 210 -0.36 15.30 15.50
CA GLN A 210 -0.48 15.55 14.07
C GLN A 210 -1.66 14.79 13.44
N ILE A 211 -1.91 13.54 13.86
CA ILE A 211 -3.05 12.73 13.41
C ILE A 211 -4.36 13.38 13.87
N THR A 212 -4.45 13.71 15.16
CA THR A 212 -5.63 14.30 15.78
C THR A 212 -5.93 15.67 15.17
N GLU A 213 -4.91 16.49 14.98
CA GLU A 213 -5.03 17.80 14.33
C GLU A 213 -5.56 17.68 12.91
N PHE A 214 -5.01 16.78 12.08
CA PHE A 214 -5.47 16.59 10.72
C PHE A 214 -6.93 16.14 10.67
N TYR A 215 -7.32 15.22 11.54
CA TYR A 215 -8.71 14.73 11.61
C TYR A 215 -9.70 15.81 12.07
N HIS A 216 -9.37 16.55 13.14
CA HIS A 216 -10.30 17.51 13.74
C HIS A 216 -10.30 18.88 13.08
N ARG A 217 -9.13 19.40 12.70
CA ARG A 217 -9.04 20.74 12.07
C ARG A 217 -9.33 20.72 10.58
N HIS A 218 -9.13 19.58 9.90
CA HIS A 218 -9.30 19.46 8.46
C HIS A 218 -10.15 18.26 8.03
N PRO A 219 -11.38 18.06 8.56
CA PRO A 219 -12.19 16.87 8.30
C PRO A 219 -12.49 16.66 6.82
N GLN A 220 -12.70 17.73 6.06
CA GLN A 220 -12.92 17.64 4.61
C GLN A 220 -11.68 17.11 3.85
N ARG A 221 -10.47 17.52 4.26
CA ARG A 221 -9.23 17.01 3.66
C ARG A 221 -9.02 15.54 4.02
N PHE A 222 -9.34 15.17 5.26
CA PHE A 222 -9.30 13.77 5.69
C PHE A 222 -10.24 12.90 4.85
N ILE A 223 -11.51 13.29 4.72
CA ILE A 223 -12.51 12.55 3.91
C ILE A 223 -12.06 12.46 2.45
N LYS A 224 -11.58 13.55 1.84
CA LYS A 224 -11.08 13.56 0.47
C LYS A 224 -9.85 12.65 0.30
N ALA A 225 -8.95 12.61 1.28
CA ALA A 225 -7.78 11.76 1.23
C ALA A 225 -8.15 10.27 1.34
N VAL A 226 -9.09 9.91 2.25
CA VAL A 226 -9.66 8.55 2.33
C VAL A 226 -10.36 8.17 1.03
N ALA A 227 -11.18 9.08 0.47
CA ALA A 227 -11.88 8.84 -0.79
C ALA A 227 -10.92 8.59 -1.96
N LEU A 228 -9.81 9.33 -2.04
CA LEU A 228 -8.78 9.11 -3.06
C LEU A 228 -8.08 7.75 -2.89
N GLU A 229 -7.72 7.36 -1.67
CA GLU A 229 -7.14 6.04 -1.42
C GLU A 229 -8.14 4.91 -1.75
N TYR A 230 -9.41 5.08 -1.36
CA TYR A 230 -10.47 4.14 -1.68
C TYR A 230 -10.70 4.04 -3.19
N LEU A 231 -10.77 5.19 -3.89
CA LEU A 231 -10.90 5.25 -5.35
C LEU A 231 -9.74 4.55 -6.04
N GLY A 232 -8.50 4.79 -5.60
CA GLY A 232 -7.32 4.09 -6.13
C GLY A 232 -7.46 2.57 -6.03
N ARG A 233 -8.02 2.06 -4.93
CA ARG A 233 -8.29 0.61 -4.78
C ARG A 233 -9.43 0.12 -5.69
N CYS A 234 -10.47 0.91 -5.86
CA CYS A 234 -11.54 0.59 -6.82
C CYS A 234 -10.99 0.51 -8.25
N LEU A 235 -10.13 1.45 -8.64
CA LEU A 235 -9.46 1.43 -9.95
C LEU A 235 -8.58 0.19 -10.10
N PHE A 236 -7.84 -0.19 -9.06
CA PHE A 236 -7.02 -1.39 -9.07
C PHE A 236 -7.83 -2.67 -9.38
N MET A 237 -9.08 -2.76 -8.95
CA MET A 237 -9.93 -3.94 -9.24
C MET A 237 -10.27 -4.07 -10.74
N ILE A 238 -10.16 -2.99 -11.52
CA ILE A 238 -10.34 -3.01 -12.99
C ILE A 238 -9.25 -3.85 -13.67
N GLU A 239 -8.10 -4.01 -13.05
CA GLU A 239 -7.02 -4.88 -13.54
C GLU A 239 -7.52 -6.31 -13.81
N LEU A 240 -8.30 -6.89 -12.88
CA LEU A 240 -8.86 -8.23 -13.07
C LEU A 240 -9.82 -8.32 -14.27
N LEU A 241 -10.53 -7.23 -14.57
CA LEU A 241 -11.39 -7.15 -15.76
C LEU A 241 -10.56 -7.19 -17.04
N LEU A 242 -9.46 -6.43 -17.07
CA LEU A 242 -8.54 -6.37 -18.22
C LEU A 242 -7.84 -7.72 -18.43
N ILE A 243 -7.39 -8.36 -17.34
CA ILE A 243 -6.78 -9.68 -17.40
C ILE A 243 -7.79 -10.73 -17.90
N ALA A 244 -9.01 -10.74 -17.39
CA ALA A 244 -10.05 -11.65 -17.87
C ALA A 244 -10.38 -11.40 -19.37
N ALA A 245 -10.47 -10.14 -19.77
CA ALA A 245 -10.73 -9.75 -21.15
C ALA A 245 -9.61 -10.19 -22.11
N SER A 246 -8.34 -10.23 -21.67
CA SER A 246 -7.21 -10.67 -22.49
C SER A 246 -7.31 -12.14 -22.92
N VAL A 247 -8.10 -12.93 -22.21
CA VAL A 247 -8.38 -14.35 -22.53
C VAL A 247 -9.83 -14.57 -22.96
N GLY A 248 -10.55 -13.50 -23.34
CA GLY A 248 -11.92 -13.58 -23.88
C GLY A 248 -13.02 -13.79 -22.82
N ILE A 249 -12.72 -13.66 -21.54
CA ILE A 249 -13.69 -13.87 -20.44
C ILE A 249 -14.28 -12.53 -20.00
N ARG A 250 -15.61 -12.46 -19.91
CA ARG A 250 -16.33 -11.30 -19.38
C ARG A 250 -16.50 -11.43 -17.87
N LEU A 251 -15.73 -10.69 -17.11
CA LEU A 251 -15.83 -10.61 -15.66
C LEU A 251 -16.57 -9.33 -15.26
N GLY A 252 -17.64 -9.44 -14.44
CA GLY A 252 -18.35 -8.27 -13.92
C GLY A 252 -17.53 -7.56 -12.84
N TYR A 253 -17.61 -6.21 -12.79
CA TYR A 253 -16.82 -5.38 -11.86
C TYR A 253 -16.99 -5.82 -10.39
N PHE A 254 -18.22 -6.00 -9.92
CA PHE A 254 -18.44 -6.39 -8.51
C PHE A 254 -17.89 -7.77 -8.16
N ARG A 255 -17.85 -8.70 -9.14
CA ARG A 255 -17.22 -10.01 -8.95
C ARG A 255 -15.69 -9.85 -8.86
N ALA A 256 -15.09 -9.03 -9.73
CA ALA A 256 -13.67 -8.68 -9.66
C ALA A 256 -13.34 -7.97 -8.34
N PHE A 257 -14.21 -7.06 -7.89
CA PHE A 257 -14.05 -6.33 -6.62
C PHE A 257 -14.06 -7.28 -5.42
N ALA A 258 -15.00 -8.23 -5.38
CA ALA A 258 -15.05 -9.23 -4.30
C ALA A 258 -13.80 -10.12 -4.32
N ILE A 259 -13.41 -10.65 -5.49
CA ILE A 259 -12.22 -11.51 -5.64
C ILE A 259 -10.95 -10.75 -5.22
N GLY A 260 -10.70 -9.56 -5.77
CA GLY A 260 -9.49 -8.79 -5.47
C GLY A 260 -9.43 -8.29 -4.03
N GLY A 261 -10.58 -7.92 -3.45
CA GLY A 261 -10.62 -7.51 -2.04
C GLY A 261 -10.42 -8.67 -1.06
N LEU A 262 -10.98 -9.84 -1.35
CA LEU A 262 -10.75 -11.06 -0.55
C LEU A 262 -9.32 -11.57 -0.72
N GLU A 263 -8.76 -11.52 -1.95
CA GLU A 263 -7.35 -11.83 -2.19
C GLU A 263 -6.45 -10.94 -1.31
N ALA A 264 -6.70 -9.63 -1.30
CA ALA A 264 -5.92 -8.71 -0.49
C ALA A 264 -6.01 -9.01 1.02
N ILE A 265 -7.15 -9.49 1.53
CA ILE A 265 -7.27 -9.98 2.93
C ILE A 265 -6.38 -11.19 3.15
N LEU A 266 -6.49 -12.21 2.29
CA LEU A 266 -5.72 -13.46 2.40
C LEU A 266 -4.21 -13.18 2.30
N ASN A 267 -3.83 -12.35 1.34
CA ASN A 267 -2.44 -11.99 1.11
C ASN A 267 -1.84 -11.23 2.30
N ASN A 268 -2.56 -10.26 2.84
CA ASN A 268 -2.13 -9.55 4.05
C ASN A 268 -2.10 -10.46 5.31
N ALA A 269 -2.95 -11.48 5.40
CA ALA A 269 -2.87 -12.48 6.47
C ALA A 269 -1.60 -13.35 6.36
N MET A 270 -1.09 -13.52 5.15
CA MET A 270 0.14 -14.30 4.88
C MET A 270 1.41 -13.43 4.83
N PHE A 271 1.44 -12.29 5.52
CA PHE A 271 2.55 -11.32 5.52
C PHE A 271 3.93 -11.90 5.90
N LEU A 272 3.97 -13.11 6.49
CA LEU A 272 5.21 -13.83 6.81
C LEU A 272 5.79 -14.58 5.60
N VAL A 273 5.03 -14.74 4.50
CA VAL A 273 5.52 -15.40 3.29
C VAL A 273 6.36 -14.41 2.49
N PRO A 274 7.68 -14.61 2.37
CA PRO A 274 8.54 -13.69 1.65
C PRO A 274 8.06 -13.53 0.19
N PHE A 275 7.95 -12.28 -0.26
CA PHE A 275 7.53 -11.90 -1.62
C PHE A 275 6.16 -12.46 -2.05
N GLU A 276 5.34 -12.92 -1.09
CA GLU A 276 4.00 -13.48 -1.34
C GLU A 276 4.00 -14.66 -2.33
N LEU A 277 5.15 -15.34 -2.48
CA LEU A 277 5.29 -16.45 -3.43
C LEU A 277 4.43 -17.65 -3.00
N GLY A 278 3.55 -18.09 -3.90
CA GLY A 278 2.59 -19.16 -3.65
C GLY A 278 1.32 -18.69 -2.92
N ALA A 279 1.40 -17.69 -2.05
CA ALA A 279 0.26 -17.17 -1.30
C ALA A 279 -0.77 -16.47 -2.20
N ARG A 280 -0.30 -15.56 -3.03
CA ARG A 280 -1.12 -14.81 -3.99
C ARG A 280 -1.70 -15.71 -5.07
N GLU A 281 -0.89 -16.61 -5.63
CA GLU A 281 -1.31 -17.59 -6.63
C GLU A 281 -2.40 -18.51 -6.07
N GLY A 282 -2.18 -19.04 -4.87
CA GLY A 282 -3.14 -19.92 -4.19
C GLY A 282 -4.44 -19.19 -3.84
N ALA A 283 -4.35 -17.96 -3.35
CA ALA A 283 -5.51 -17.14 -3.04
C ALA A 283 -6.38 -16.89 -4.27
N PHE A 284 -5.80 -16.43 -5.38
CA PHE A 284 -6.55 -16.22 -6.61
C PHE A 284 -7.12 -17.54 -7.17
N TYR A 285 -6.37 -18.63 -7.17
CA TYR A 285 -6.84 -19.94 -7.62
C TYR A 285 -8.10 -20.37 -6.87
N VAL A 286 -8.07 -20.30 -5.54
CA VAL A 286 -9.22 -20.67 -4.68
C VAL A 286 -10.39 -19.72 -4.86
N LEU A 287 -10.14 -18.41 -4.90
CA LEU A 287 -11.20 -17.41 -5.02
C LEU A 287 -11.91 -17.46 -6.37
N PHE A 288 -11.18 -17.64 -7.48
CA PHE A 288 -11.80 -17.80 -8.79
C PHE A 288 -12.72 -19.02 -8.80
N GLY A 289 -12.27 -20.17 -8.29
CA GLY A 289 -13.11 -21.36 -8.14
C GLY A 289 -14.34 -21.13 -7.25
N LEU A 290 -14.18 -20.40 -6.15
CA LEU A 290 -15.26 -20.07 -5.22
C LEU A 290 -16.36 -19.24 -5.89
N PHE A 291 -15.99 -18.33 -6.81
CA PHE A 291 -16.95 -17.52 -7.58
C PHE A 291 -17.44 -18.19 -8.86
N GLY A 292 -17.19 -19.50 -9.04
CA GLY A 292 -17.65 -20.27 -10.21
C GLY A 292 -16.91 -19.94 -11.50
N LEU A 293 -15.67 -19.47 -11.39
CA LEU A 293 -14.78 -19.20 -12.52
C LEU A 293 -13.69 -20.28 -12.59
N ASP A 294 -13.03 -20.40 -13.73
CA ASP A 294 -11.89 -21.31 -13.87
C ASP A 294 -10.75 -20.91 -12.91
N PRO A 295 -10.34 -21.77 -11.96
CA PRO A 295 -9.22 -21.50 -11.07
C PRO A 295 -7.90 -21.20 -11.79
N GLN A 296 -7.67 -21.75 -12.99
CA GLN A 296 -6.48 -21.48 -13.80
C GLN A 296 -6.41 -20.02 -14.26
N LEU A 297 -7.58 -19.38 -14.47
CA LEU A 297 -7.64 -17.94 -14.73
C LEU A 297 -7.14 -17.14 -13.52
N GLY A 298 -7.43 -17.59 -12.29
CA GLY A 298 -6.91 -16.97 -11.08
C GLY A 298 -5.39 -17.06 -10.98
N PHE A 299 -4.84 -18.23 -11.27
CA PHE A 299 -3.38 -18.41 -11.35
C PHE A 299 -2.76 -17.47 -12.39
N TYR A 300 -3.30 -17.45 -13.62
CA TYR A 300 -2.87 -16.56 -14.68
C TYR A 300 -2.94 -15.08 -14.26
N ALA A 301 -4.05 -14.67 -13.60
CA ALA A 301 -4.21 -13.30 -13.13
C ALA A 301 -3.13 -12.91 -12.13
N SER A 302 -2.71 -13.82 -11.25
CA SER A 302 -1.63 -13.56 -10.30
C SER A 302 -0.29 -13.33 -11.00
N ILE A 303 0.01 -14.10 -12.04
CA ILE A 303 1.26 -13.96 -12.82
C ILE A 303 1.28 -12.63 -13.59
N VAL A 304 0.18 -12.29 -14.27
CA VAL A 304 0.08 -10.99 -14.98
C VAL A 304 0.23 -9.82 -14.00
N GLY A 305 -0.39 -9.91 -12.81
CA GLY A 305 -0.20 -8.93 -11.75
C GLY A 305 1.27 -8.80 -11.31
N ARG A 306 2.03 -9.91 -11.23
CA ARG A 306 3.47 -9.86 -10.94
C ARG A 306 4.27 -9.20 -12.06
N LEU A 307 3.93 -9.47 -13.32
CA LEU A 307 4.56 -8.78 -14.46
C LEU A 307 4.37 -7.27 -14.38
N ARG A 308 3.16 -6.82 -14.03
CA ARG A 308 2.89 -5.40 -13.78
C ARG A 308 3.71 -4.87 -12.61
N ASP A 309 3.79 -5.60 -11.48
CA ASP A 309 4.60 -5.22 -10.32
C ASP A 309 6.08 -5.07 -10.71
N PHE A 310 6.61 -6.00 -11.51
CA PHE A 310 7.98 -5.93 -12.03
C PHE A 310 8.21 -4.71 -12.91
N ALA A 311 7.26 -4.36 -13.78
CA ALA A 311 7.35 -3.15 -14.60
C ALA A 311 7.44 -1.89 -13.72
N TRP A 312 6.63 -1.80 -12.66
CA TRP A 312 6.64 -0.66 -11.74
C TRP A 312 7.87 -0.65 -10.82
N ILE A 313 8.39 -1.81 -10.42
CA ILE A 313 9.66 -1.90 -9.67
C ILE A 313 10.80 -1.37 -10.53
N ALA A 314 10.89 -1.82 -11.79
CA ALA A 314 11.91 -1.35 -12.72
C ALA A 314 11.80 0.17 -12.95
N ALA A 315 10.57 0.68 -13.15
CA ALA A 315 10.32 2.12 -13.29
C ALA A 315 10.74 2.89 -12.03
N GLY A 316 10.37 2.45 -10.83
CA GLY A 316 10.71 3.14 -9.59
C GLY A 316 12.21 3.11 -9.28
N LEU A 317 12.89 2.00 -9.55
CA LEU A 317 14.35 1.93 -9.42
C LEU A 317 15.05 2.88 -10.40
N SER A 318 14.57 2.95 -11.65
CA SER A 318 15.11 3.87 -12.66
C SER A 318 14.90 5.35 -12.30
N LEU A 319 13.79 5.66 -11.63
CA LEU A 319 13.43 7.02 -11.22
C LEU A 319 14.08 7.47 -9.91
N ILE A 320 14.74 6.58 -9.16
CA ILE A 320 15.29 6.89 -7.83
C ILE A 320 16.31 8.05 -7.89
N TRP A 321 17.00 8.19 -9.04
CA TRP A 321 17.97 9.25 -9.28
C TRP A 321 17.34 10.63 -9.42
N LEU A 322 16.07 10.72 -9.85
CA LEU A 322 15.33 11.98 -10.01
C LEU A 322 14.87 12.57 -8.67
N THR A 323 14.96 11.80 -7.59
CA THR A 323 14.53 12.22 -6.25
C THR A 323 15.66 12.76 -5.39
N THR A 324 16.91 12.79 -5.91
CA THR A 324 18.02 13.50 -5.25
C THR A 324 17.64 14.97 -5.08
N PRO A 325 17.77 15.55 -3.88
CA PRO A 325 17.72 16.98 -3.73
C PRO A 325 18.89 17.56 -4.52
N ASP A 326 18.60 18.35 -5.56
CA ASP A 326 19.59 19.25 -6.10
C ASP A 326 20.05 20.14 -4.94
N SER A 327 21.35 20.16 -4.67
CA SER A 327 21.95 21.02 -3.65
C SER A 327 21.69 22.52 -3.91
N SER A 328 21.22 22.87 -5.11
CA SER A 328 20.81 24.22 -5.52
C SER A 328 19.34 24.58 -5.23
N ALA A 329 18.48 23.57 -4.91
CA ALA A 329 17.04 23.79 -4.70
C ALA A 329 16.64 23.75 -3.21
N ALA A 330 17.59 23.67 -2.28
CA ALA A 330 17.31 23.90 -0.87
C ALA A 330 16.90 25.38 -0.71
N PRO A 331 15.64 25.72 -0.33
CA PRO A 331 15.34 27.09 -0.01
C PRO A 331 16.31 27.55 1.09
N ALA A 332 16.81 28.77 0.96
CA ALA A 332 17.77 29.42 1.84
C ALA A 332 17.25 29.55 3.31
N ALA A 333 16.98 28.44 3.95
CA ALA A 333 16.56 28.36 5.36
C ALA A 333 17.75 28.44 6.33
N SER A 334 19.00 28.62 5.82
CA SER A 334 20.19 28.78 6.68
C SER A 334 20.52 30.22 7.00
N ALA A 335 19.93 31.22 6.33
CA ALA A 335 20.26 32.61 6.55
C ALA A 335 19.55 33.28 7.75
N ALA A 336 18.56 32.62 8.36
CA ALA A 336 17.77 33.17 9.48
C ALA A 336 18.23 32.66 10.88
N ARG A 337 19.42 32.11 11.02
CA ARG A 337 19.99 31.65 12.30
C ARG A 337 21.27 32.38 12.71
N SER A 338 21.57 33.51 12.09
CA SER A 338 22.73 34.34 12.43
C SER A 338 22.37 35.82 12.62
N GLU A 339 21.15 36.13 13.11
CA GLU A 339 20.83 37.42 13.71
C GLU A 339 20.23 37.22 15.09
#